data_8aa57716ddd8059b1728dd2cb24821e1
#
_entry.id   8aa57716ddd8059b1728dd2cb24821e1
#
_cell.length_a   1.000
_cell.length_b   1.000
_cell.length_c   1.000
_cell.angle_alpha   90.00
_cell.angle_beta   90.00
_cell.angle_gamma   90.00
#
_symmetry.space_group_name_H-M   'P 1'
#
loop_
_entity.id
_entity.type
_entity.pdbx_description
1 polymer ?
#
loop_
_entity_poly.entity_id
_entity_poly.type
_entity_poly.pdbx_seq_one_letter_code
_entity_poly.pdbx_strand_id
1 'polypeptide(L)'
;MLKSDILRKLGQKHHNLSENDIEQIFNIFVKKITSALKDNKNVELRGFGTLKKKINKAKQVRNPKTNEKIYKKENFKLRFKTGKILHGILNSD
;
A
#
# COMPACT_ATOMS: atom_id res chain seq x y z
N MET A 1 -7.64 -11.24 5.54
CA MET A 1 -7.30 -10.59 6.84
C MET A 1 -7.79 -9.15 6.84
N LEU A 2 -8.63 -8.80 7.78
CA LEU A 2 -9.17 -7.46 7.92
C LEU A 2 -8.38 -6.65 8.95
N LYS A 3 -8.57 -5.32 8.92
CA LYS A 3 -7.97 -4.42 9.92
C LYS A 3 -8.28 -4.88 11.34
N SER A 4 -9.53 -5.27 11.61
CA SER A 4 -9.94 -5.74 12.93
C SER A 4 -9.17 -6.99 13.38
N ASP A 5 -8.84 -7.88 12.47
CA ASP A 5 -8.03 -9.07 12.78
C ASP A 5 -6.61 -8.70 13.19
N ILE A 6 -6.03 -7.74 12.49
CA ILE A 6 -4.68 -7.25 12.77
C ILE A 6 -4.64 -6.60 14.16
N LEU A 7 -5.61 -5.73 14.45
CA LEU A 7 -5.69 -5.02 15.73
C LEU A 7 -5.88 -6.00 16.88
N ARG A 8 -6.72 -7.03 16.70
CA ARG A 8 -6.95 -8.05 17.72
C ARG A 8 -5.67 -8.83 18.02
N LYS A 9 -4.94 -9.26 16.97
CA LYS A 9 -3.69 -10.00 17.15
C LYS A 9 -2.62 -9.17 17.82
N LEU A 10 -2.53 -7.89 17.49
CA LEU A 10 -1.61 -6.97 18.16
C LEU A 10 -1.96 -6.79 19.63
N GLY A 11 -3.25 -6.70 19.94
CA GLY A 11 -3.71 -6.61 21.32
C GLY A 11 -3.37 -7.83 22.16
N GLN A 12 -3.43 -9.01 21.56
CA GLN A 12 -3.06 -10.26 22.24
C GLN A 12 -1.57 -10.31 22.60
N LYS A 13 -0.73 -9.65 21.81
CA LYS A 13 0.72 -9.62 22.04
C LYS A 13 1.16 -8.46 22.94
N HIS A 14 0.35 -7.43 23.07
CA HIS A 14 0.69 -6.21 23.80
C HIS A 14 -0.39 -5.89 24.82
N HIS A 15 -0.44 -6.67 25.89
CA HIS A 15 -1.49 -6.55 26.92
C HIS A 15 -1.43 -5.23 27.69
N ASN A 16 -0.31 -4.52 27.66
CA ASN A 16 -0.15 -3.23 28.30
C ASN A 16 -0.76 -2.06 27.54
N LEU A 17 -1.27 -2.31 26.32
CA LEU A 17 -1.91 -1.31 25.48
C LEU A 17 -3.40 -1.60 25.38
N SER A 18 -4.24 -0.56 25.49
CA SER A 18 -5.68 -0.70 25.28
C SER A 18 -5.98 -0.89 23.79
N GLU A 19 -7.20 -1.39 23.49
CA GLU A 19 -7.64 -1.51 22.09
C GLU A 19 -7.61 -0.17 21.38
N ASN A 20 -8.01 0.90 22.08
CA ASN A 20 -8.01 2.25 21.54
C ASN A 20 -6.59 2.72 21.21
N ASP A 21 -5.62 2.42 22.08
CA ASP A 21 -4.23 2.78 21.85
C ASP A 21 -3.68 2.09 20.60
N ILE A 22 -3.96 0.81 20.45
CA ILE A 22 -3.51 0.02 19.30
C ILE A 22 -4.14 0.56 18.01
N GLU A 23 -5.41 0.87 18.03
CA GLU A 23 -6.11 1.44 16.88
C GLU A 23 -5.52 2.79 16.48
N GLN A 24 -5.24 3.65 17.45
CA GLN A 24 -4.63 4.96 17.18
C GLN A 24 -3.24 4.81 16.57
N ILE A 25 -2.42 3.92 17.12
CA ILE A 25 -1.06 3.65 16.57
C ILE A 25 -1.16 3.18 15.12
N PHE A 26 -2.06 2.24 14.85
CA PHE A 26 -2.26 1.73 13.50
C PHE A 26 -2.71 2.82 12.53
N ASN A 27 -3.66 3.67 12.95
CA ASN A 27 -4.15 4.76 12.12
C ASN A 27 -3.06 5.79 11.82
N ILE A 28 -2.21 6.10 12.81
CA ILE A 28 -1.07 7.00 12.62
C ILE A 28 -0.09 6.41 11.61
N PHE A 29 0.19 5.12 11.72
CA PHE A 29 1.09 4.42 10.80
C PHE A 29 0.59 4.50 9.35
N VAL A 30 -0.68 4.16 9.13
CA VAL A 30 -1.30 4.22 7.80
C VAL A 30 -1.30 5.66 7.27
N LYS A 31 -1.62 6.63 8.12
CA LYS A 31 -1.64 8.03 7.73
C LYS A 31 -0.26 8.54 7.33
N LYS A 32 0.80 8.11 8.03
CA LYS A 32 2.18 8.48 7.69
C LYS A 32 2.58 7.93 6.32
N ILE A 33 2.24 6.68 6.04
CA ILE A 33 2.50 6.07 4.73
C ILE A 33 1.76 6.83 3.64
N THR A 34 0.48 7.11 3.84
CA THR A 34 -0.35 7.84 2.87
C THR A 34 0.21 9.22 2.58
N SER A 35 0.60 9.95 3.63
CA SER A 35 1.17 11.30 3.48
C SER A 35 2.49 11.28 2.72
N ALA A 36 3.35 10.31 3.01
CA ALA A 36 4.63 10.18 2.31
C ALA A 36 4.42 9.93 0.81
N LEU A 37 3.50 9.03 0.47
CA LEU A 37 3.19 8.71 -0.93
C LEU A 37 2.56 9.91 -1.64
N LYS A 38 1.72 10.67 -0.95
CA LYS A 38 1.11 11.88 -1.50
C LYS A 38 2.19 12.91 -1.84
N ASP A 39 3.25 12.98 -1.05
CA ASP A 39 4.38 13.89 -1.26
C ASP A 39 5.43 13.31 -2.23
N ASN A 40 5.09 12.26 -2.97
CA ASN A 40 5.96 11.60 -3.95
C ASN A 40 7.21 10.96 -3.33
N LYS A 41 7.15 10.62 -2.05
CA LYS A 41 8.22 9.90 -1.37
C LYS A 41 7.97 8.41 -1.44
N ASN A 42 9.02 7.64 -1.62
CA ASN A 42 8.93 6.18 -1.53
C ASN A 42 8.91 5.77 -0.06
N VAL A 43 8.16 4.71 0.24
CA VAL A 43 8.12 4.16 1.59
C VAL A 43 8.77 2.78 1.56
N GLU A 44 9.93 2.67 2.18
CA GLU A 44 10.64 1.40 2.29
C GLU A 44 10.42 0.81 3.67
N LEU A 45 9.86 -0.41 3.70
CA LEU A 45 9.70 -1.17 4.93
C LEU A 45 10.68 -2.34 4.88
N ARG A 46 11.80 -2.17 5.58
CA ARG A 46 12.89 -3.15 5.58
C ARG A 46 12.36 -4.54 5.98
N GLY A 47 12.68 -5.55 5.17
CA GLY A 47 12.21 -6.91 5.38
C GLY A 47 10.85 -7.19 4.76
N PHE A 48 10.14 -6.17 4.28
CA PHE A 48 8.81 -6.32 3.68
C PHE A 48 8.79 -5.92 2.21
N GLY A 49 9.08 -4.66 1.92
CA GLY A 49 9.07 -4.16 0.55
C GLY A 49 9.04 -2.65 0.47
N THR A 50 8.84 -2.15 -0.74
CA THR A 50 8.83 -0.72 -1.01
C THR A 50 7.53 -0.34 -1.69
N LEU A 51 6.88 0.71 -1.19
CA LEU A 51 5.70 1.31 -1.78
C LEU A 51 6.11 2.55 -2.57
N LYS A 52 5.68 2.63 -3.81
CA LYS A 52 5.97 3.75 -4.71
C LYS A 52 4.71 4.23 -5.39
N LYS A 53 4.63 5.52 -5.60
CA LYS A 53 3.57 6.14 -6.39
C LYS A 53 4.03 6.17 -7.85
N LYS A 54 3.23 5.60 -8.74
CA LYS A 54 3.50 5.60 -10.17
C LYS A 54 2.53 6.53 -10.88
N ILE A 55 3.06 7.36 -11.77
CA ILE A 55 2.25 8.27 -12.57
C ILE A 55 1.87 7.59 -13.89
N ASN A 56 0.58 7.50 -14.17
CA ASN A 56 0.06 7.14 -15.48
C ASN A 56 -0.28 8.42 -16.21
N LYS A 57 0.55 8.80 -17.17
CA LYS A 57 0.35 10.03 -17.93
C LYS A 57 -0.94 9.98 -18.74
N ALA A 58 -1.55 11.14 -18.93
CA ALA A 58 -2.69 11.29 -19.82
C ALA A 58 -2.34 10.80 -21.22
N LYS A 59 -3.24 10.04 -21.81
CA LYS A 59 -3.04 9.52 -23.17
C LYS A 59 -4.37 9.21 -23.83
N GLN A 60 -4.38 9.23 -25.15
CA GLN A 60 -5.49 8.72 -25.93
C GLN A 60 -5.32 7.22 -26.14
N VAL A 61 -6.38 6.48 -25.89
CA VAL A 61 -6.43 5.05 -26.15
C VAL A 61 -7.62 4.76 -27.08
N ARG A 62 -7.48 3.74 -27.89
CA ARG A 62 -8.53 3.33 -28.81
C ARG A 62 -9.31 2.17 -28.20
N ASN A 63 -10.64 2.28 -28.20
CA ASN A 63 -11.49 1.18 -27.77
C ASN A 63 -11.50 0.12 -28.86
N PRO A 64 -11.04 -1.11 -28.61
CA PRO A 64 -10.96 -2.15 -29.62
C PRO A 64 -12.32 -2.61 -30.17
N LYS A 65 -13.41 -2.40 -29.42
CA LYS A 65 -14.75 -2.80 -29.85
C LYS A 65 -15.40 -1.77 -30.78
N THR A 66 -15.26 -0.49 -30.45
CA THR A 66 -15.92 0.58 -31.20
C THR A 66 -14.99 1.40 -32.05
N ASN A 67 -13.69 1.20 -31.90
CA ASN A 67 -12.64 1.96 -32.57
C ASN A 67 -12.65 3.44 -32.23
N GLU A 68 -13.36 3.83 -31.16
CA GLU A 68 -13.39 5.19 -30.67
C GLU A 68 -12.14 5.53 -29.87
N LYS A 69 -11.68 6.77 -30.02
CA LYS A 69 -10.55 7.27 -29.21
C LYS A 69 -11.08 7.76 -27.88
N ILE A 70 -10.52 7.21 -26.79
CA ILE A 70 -10.85 7.58 -25.44
C ILE A 70 -9.66 8.30 -24.82
N TYR A 71 -9.91 9.48 -24.27
CA TYR A 71 -8.89 10.24 -23.56
C TYR A 71 -8.85 9.79 -22.09
N LYS A 72 -7.70 9.29 -21.65
CA LYS A 72 -7.47 8.97 -20.23
C LYS A 72 -6.69 10.09 -19.58
N LYS A 73 -7.25 10.63 -18.50
CA LYS A 73 -6.58 11.66 -17.71
C LYS A 73 -5.40 11.05 -16.95
N GLU A 74 -4.44 11.91 -16.61
CA GLU A 74 -3.36 11.53 -15.73
C GLU A 74 -3.93 11.05 -14.40
N ASN A 75 -3.42 9.91 -13.93
CA ASN A 75 -3.78 9.38 -12.62
C ASN A 75 -2.56 8.75 -11.95
N PHE A 76 -2.72 8.35 -10.70
CA PHE A 76 -1.65 7.76 -9.92
C PHE A 76 -2.03 6.36 -9.50
N LYS A 77 -1.06 5.47 -9.49
CA LYS A 77 -1.20 4.12 -8.98
C LYS A 77 -0.18 3.86 -7.90
N LEU A 78 -0.55 3.02 -6.96
CA LEU A 78 0.37 2.51 -5.97
C LEU A 78 1.07 1.27 -6.54
N ARG A 79 2.40 1.26 -6.48
CA ARG A 79 3.19 0.11 -6.88
C ARG A 79 3.92 -0.43 -5.66
N PHE A 80 3.78 -1.73 -5.44
CA PHE A 80 4.48 -2.42 -4.37
C PHE A 80 5.54 -3.34 -4.95
N LYS A 81 6.78 -3.19 -4.46
CA LYS A 81 7.87 -4.08 -4.82
C LYS A 81 8.24 -4.89 -3.59
N THR A 82 8.09 -6.21 -3.69
CA THR A 82 8.42 -7.13 -2.60
C THR A 82 9.92 -7.07 -2.28
N GLY A 83 10.24 -6.96 -0.99
CA GLY A 83 11.63 -7.00 -0.55
C GLY A 83 12.21 -8.40 -0.66
N LYS A 84 13.53 -8.49 -0.64
CA LYS A 84 14.26 -9.74 -0.82
C LYS A 84 13.88 -10.80 0.24
N ILE A 85 13.75 -10.39 1.48
CA ILE A 85 13.41 -11.30 2.58
C ILE A 85 12.01 -11.87 2.42
N LEU A 86 11.02 -11.00 2.17
CA LEU A 86 9.64 -11.45 1.97
C LEU A 86 9.51 -12.32 0.73
N HIS A 87 10.18 -11.94 -0.35
CA HIS A 87 10.20 -12.74 -1.58
C HIS A 87 10.71 -14.16 -1.32
N GLY A 88 11.79 -14.27 -0.54
CA GLY A 88 12.34 -15.57 -0.15
C GLY A 88 11.37 -16.40 0.66
N ILE A 89 10.68 -15.77 1.63
CA ILE A 89 9.69 -16.46 2.47
C ILE A 89 8.52 -16.98 1.63
N LEU A 90 8.02 -16.16 0.70
CA LEU A 90 6.87 -16.52 -0.13
C LEU A 90 7.20 -17.64 -1.14
N ASN A 91 8.47 -17.77 -1.53
CA ASN A 91 8.91 -18.77 -2.50
C ASN A 91 9.65 -19.94 -1.85
N SER A 92 9.63 -20.03 -0.54
CA SER A 92 10.17 -21.20 0.18
C SER A 92 9.14 -22.31 0.22
N ASP A 93 9.60 -23.54 0.20
CA ASP A 93 8.77 -24.72 0.30
C ASP A 93 8.35 -25.02 1.76
#